data_a350759f47c9de2869e38f60b7352a68
#
_entry.id   a350759f47c9de2869e38f60b7352a68
#
_cell.length_a   1.000
_cell.length_b   1.000
_cell.length_c   1.000
_cell.angle_alpha   90.00
_cell.angle_beta   90.00
_cell.angle_gamma   90.00
#
_symmetry.space_group_name_H-M   'P 1'
#
loop_
_entity.id
_entity.type
_entity.pdbx_description
1 polymer ?
#
loop_
_entity_poly.entity_id
_entity_poly.type
_entity_poly.pdbx_seq_one_letter_code
_entity_poly.pdbx_strand_id
1 'polypeptide(L)'
;VKANQLWNEVLDNAAFEAEQMGKSFTVEYPPGPWPLYGNPNALESALENIVRNALRYSHTKISVSFSVDKDGITVNVDDDGPGVSPEDREQIFRPFYRTDEARDRESGGTGLGLAIVETAIQQHRGWVKADDSPLGGLRLTIWLPLYKRT
;
A
#
# COMPACT_ATOMS: atom_id res chain seq x y z
N VAL A 1 17.98 6.76 -1.73
CA VAL A 1 17.17 6.06 -0.72
C VAL A 1 17.03 4.60 -1.12
N LYS A 2 17.32 3.72 -0.19
CA LYS A 2 17.15 2.28 -0.41
C LYS A 2 15.78 1.85 0.12
N ALA A 3 14.94 1.33 -0.76
CA ALA A 3 13.57 0.98 -0.41
C ALA A 3 13.48 -0.03 0.74
N ASN A 4 14.33 -1.05 0.73
CA ASN A 4 14.31 -2.07 1.78
C ASN A 4 14.61 -1.50 3.16
N GLN A 5 15.51 -0.53 3.27
CA GLN A 5 15.81 0.15 4.54
C GLN A 5 14.68 1.10 4.94
N LEU A 6 14.14 1.81 3.96
CA LEU A 6 13.07 2.79 4.17
C LEU A 6 11.81 2.13 4.73
N TRP A 7 11.42 0.98 4.20
CA TRP A 7 10.12 0.38 4.50
C TRP A 7 10.15 -0.72 5.57
N ASN A 8 11.32 -1.19 5.99
CA ASN A 8 11.40 -2.24 7.01
C ASN A 8 10.66 -1.88 8.28
N GLU A 9 10.83 -0.66 8.77
CA GLU A 9 10.17 -0.22 10.00
C GLU A 9 8.64 -0.17 9.83
N VAL A 10 8.17 0.34 8.70
CA VAL A 10 6.74 0.38 8.40
C VAL A 10 6.14 -1.03 8.42
N LEU A 11 6.83 -1.97 7.78
CA LEU A 11 6.36 -3.36 7.67
C LEU A 11 6.44 -4.09 9.01
N ASP A 12 7.50 -3.86 9.78
CA ASP A 12 7.63 -4.46 11.12
C ASP A 12 6.54 -3.96 12.06
N ASN A 13 6.25 -2.68 12.03
CA ASN A 13 5.17 -2.10 12.84
C ASN A 13 3.81 -2.63 12.41
N ALA A 14 3.59 -2.78 11.11
CA ALA A 14 2.34 -3.34 10.59
C ALA A 14 2.16 -4.81 10.99
N ALA A 15 3.22 -5.59 10.93
CA ALA A 15 3.19 -6.99 11.35
C ALA A 15 2.82 -7.11 12.83
N PHE A 16 3.38 -6.24 13.65
CA PHE A 16 3.07 -6.20 15.09
C PHE A 16 1.59 -5.85 15.32
N GLU A 17 1.09 -4.82 14.65
CA GLU A 17 -0.31 -4.42 14.77
C GLU A 17 -1.25 -5.54 14.31
N ALA A 18 -0.92 -6.21 13.21
CA ALA A 18 -1.72 -7.31 12.69
C ALA A 18 -1.80 -8.45 13.72
N GLU A 19 -0.69 -8.77 14.37
CA GLU A 19 -0.67 -9.80 15.41
C GLU A 19 -1.60 -9.42 16.56
N GLN A 20 -1.58 -8.17 17.00
CA GLN A 20 -2.47 -7.67 18.05
C GLN A 20 -3.94 -7.76 17.64
N MET A 21 -4.24 -7.67 16.35
CA MET A 21 -5.59 -7.77 15.81
C MET A 21 -6.00 -9.21 15.50
N GLY A 22 -5.10 -10.18 15.71
CA GLY A 22 -5.36 -11.58 15.38
C GLY A 22 -5.35 -11.85 13.88
N LYS A 23 -4.64 -11.04 13.10
CA LYS A 23 -4.56 -11.17 11.64
C LYS A 23 -3.19 -11.68 11.21
N SER A 24 -3.17 -12.41 10.09
CA SER A 24 -1.94 -12.88 9.46
C SER A 24 -1.37 -11.78 8.58
N PHE A 25 -0.07 -11.51 8.71
CA PHE A 25 0.63 -10.51 7.91
C PHE A 25 1.90 -11.15 7.36
N THR A 26 1.98 -11.27 6.04
CA THR A 26 3.12 -11.88 5.38
C THR A 26 3.80 -10.88 4.44
N VAL A 27 5.12 -10.94 4.34
CA VAL A 27 5.91 -10.07 3.47
C VAL A 27 6.86 -10.93 2.66
N GLU A 28 6.86 -10.73 1.34
CA GLU A 28 7.82 -11.36 0.44
C GLU A 28 8.70 -10.27 -0.17
N TYR A 29 9.99 -10.32 0.15
CA TYR A 29 10.97 -9.39 -0.37
C TYR A 29 11.79 -10.03 -1.49
N PRO A 30 11.92 -9.39 -2.65
CA PRO A 30 12.96 -9.81 -3.61
C PRO A 30 14.33 -9.39 -3.07
N PRO A 31 15.42 -9.98 -3.56
CA PRO A 31 16.76 -9.56 -3.15
C PRO A 31 16.99 -8.08 -3.41
N GLY A 32 17.50 -7.36 -2.40
CA GLY A 32 17.87 -5.94 -2.49
C GLY A 32 19.36 -5.75 -2.64
N PRO A 33 19.85 -4.50 -2.68
CA PRO A 33 19.14 -3.25 -2.43
C PRO A 33 18.38 -2.70 -3.64
N TRP A 34 17.32 -1.91 -3.38
CA TRP A 34 16.52 -1.27 -4.42
C TRP A 34 16.64 0.25 -4.28
N PRO A 35 17.50 0.90 -5.07
CA PRO A 35 17.67 2.34 -4.94
C PRO A 35 16.48 3.10 -5.55
N LEU A 36 15.96 4.05 -4.77
CA LEU A 36 14.91 4.94 -5.21
C LEU A 36 15.41 6.37 -5.08
N TYR A 37 14.98 7.23 -5.99
CA TYR A 37 15.24 8.65 -5.92
C TYR A 37 13.99 9.36 -5.42
N GLY A 38 14.10 10.09 -4.30
CA GLY A 38 12.96 10.83 -3.81
C GLY A 38 13.03 11.18 -2.34
N ASN A 39 11.90 11.61 -1.82
CA ASN A 39 11.76 12.03 -0.43
C ASN A 39 11.45 10.82 0.46
N PRO A 40 12.35 10.46 1.39
CA PRO A 40 12.13 9.30 2.24
C PRO A 40 10.84 9.37 3.06
N ASN A 41 10.50 10.53 3.59
CA ASN A 41 9.32 10.68 4.42
C ASN A 41 8.04 10.47 3.62
N ALA A 42 7.99 10.99 2.39
CA ALA A 42 6.83 10.83 1.52
C ALA A 42 6.64 9.37 1.10
N LEU A 43 7.73 8.69 0.74
CA LEU A 43 7.67 7.28 0.35
C LEU A 43 7.30 6.36 1.51
N GLU A 44 7.83 6.63 2.70
CA GLU A 44 7.47 5.91 3.91
C GLU A 44 6.00 6.08 4.25
N SER A 45 5.51 7.32 4.20
CA SER A 45 4.11 7.65 4.47
C SER A 45 3.17 6.98 3.46
N ALA A 46 3.58 6.90 2.19
CA ALA A 46 2.77 6.25 1.16
C ALA A 46 2.53 4.78 1.50
N LEU A 47 3.57 4.02 1.80
CA LEU A 47 3.40 2.61 2.15
C LEU A 47 2.65 2.45 3.47
N GLU A 48 2.93 3.28 4.46
CA GLU A 48 2.23 3.23 5.74
C GLU A 48 0.73 3.40 5.57
N ASN A 49 0.30 4.37 4.76
CA ASN A 49 -1.12 4.61 4.51
C ASN A 49 -1.79 3.42 3.83
N ILE A 50 -1.12 2.79 2.86
CA ILE A 50 -1.65 1.63 2.17
C ILE A 50 -1.77 0.44 3.12
N VAL A 51 -0.75 0.18 3.93
CA VAL A 51 -0.75 -0.93 4.88
C VAL A 51 -1.81 -0.73 5.96
N ARG A 52 -1.97 0.50 6.45
CA ARG A 52 -3.04 0.82 7.41
C ARG A 52 -4.42 0.58 6.83
N ASN A 53 -4.60 0.90 5.54
CA ASN A 53 -5.85 0.60 4.86
C ASN A 53 -6.13 -0.90 4.85
N ALA A 54 -5.12 -1.72 4.54
CA ALA A 54 -5.26 -3.17 4.55
C ALA A 54 -5.55 -3.70 5.96
N LEU A 55 -4.88 -3.19 6.99
CA LEU A 55 -5.14 -3.57 8.39
C LEU A 55 -6.58 -3.26 8.79
N ARG A 56 -7.11 -2.11 8.35
CA ARG A 56 -8.46 -1.69 8.70
C ARG A 56 -9.54 -2.56 8.07
N TYR A 57 -9.40 -2.87 6.78
CA TYR A 57 -10.47 -3.52 6.02
C TYR A 57 -10.32 -5.02 5.87
N SER A 58 -9.15 -5.60 6.11
CA SER A 58 -8.97 -7.05 6.06
C SER A 58 -9.82 -7.76 7.10
N HIS A 59 -10.20 -9.00 6.77
CA HIS A 59 -10.83 -9.87 7.75
C HIS A 59 -9.78 -10.57 8.60
N THR A 60 -8.87 -11.31 7.97
CA THR A 60 -7.86 -12.10 8.68
C THR A 60 -6.48 -12.09 8.04
N LYS A 61 -6.34 -11.68 6.79
CA LYS A 61 -5.09 -11.85 6.04
C LYS A 61 -4.67 -10.61 5.29
N ILE A 62 -3.38 -10.30 5.40
CA ILE A 62 -2.73 -9.24 4.64
C ILE A 62 -1.43 -9.80 4.10
N SER A 63 -1.13 -9.52 2.84
CA SER A 63 0.10 -9.94 2.19
C SER A 63 0.75 -8.77 1.47
N VAL A 64 2.04 -8.57 1.67
CA VAL A 64 2.82 -7.55 0.98
C VAL A 64 3.86 -8.27 0.14
N SER A 65 3.89 -7.99 -1.16
CA SER A 65 4.88 -8.58 -2.06
C SER A 65 5.57 -7.49 -2.87
N PHE A 66 6.85 -7.74 -3.17
CA PHE A 66 7.70 -6.83 -3.93
C PHE A 66 8.23 -7.56 -5.15
N SER A 67 8.25 -6.85 -6.27
CA SER A 67 8.83 -7.34 -7.51
C SER A 67 9.69 -6.24 -8.11
N VAL A 68 10.91 -6.57 -8.53
CA VAL A 68 11.85 -5.60 -9.07
C VAL A 68 12.27 -6.05 -10.46
N ASP A 69 12.18 -5.14 -11.42
CA ASP A 69 12.76 -5.36 -12.74
C ASP A 69 13.76 -4.24 -13.03
N LYS A 70 14.26 -4.17 -14.26
CA LYS A 70 15.27 -3.17 -14.65
C LYS A 70 14.77 -1.74 -14.57
N ASP A 71 13.46 -1.53 -14.63
CA ASP A 71 12.86 -0.19 -14.72
C ASP A 71 12.32 0.30 -13.39
N GLY A 72 11.82 -0.57 -12.55
CA GLY A 72 11.18 -0.13 -11.33
C GLY A 72 10.89 -1.24 -10.33
N ILE A 73 10.30 -0.81 -9.23
CA ILE A 73 9.83 -1.70 -8.17
C ILE A 73 8.31 -1.66 -8.13
N THR A 74 7.70 -2.84 -8.04
CA THR A 74 6.25 -2.98 -7.86
C THR A 74 5.99 -3.51 -6.46
N VAL A 75 5.09 -2.86 -5.74
CA VAL A 75 4.65 -3.28 -4.41
C VAL A 75 3.17 -3.59 -4.47
N ASN A 76 2.80 -4.82 -4.12
CA ASN A 76 1.40 -5.22 -4.01
C ASN A 76 1.04 -5.43 -2.55
N VAL A 77 -0.01 -4.77 -2.10
CA VAL A 77 -0.57 -4.97 -0.77
C VAL A 77 -1.96 -5.55 -0.94
N ASP A 78 -2.11 -6.79 -0.50
CA ASP A 78 -3.33 -7.58 -0.67
C ASP A 78 -4.02 -7.80 0.67
N ASP A 79 -5.36 -7.71 0.68
CA ASP A 79 -6.13 -8.09 1.85
C ASP A 79 -7.29 -9.03 1.47
N ASP A 80 -7.90 -9.63 2.47
CA ASP A 80 -9.04 -10.51 2.31
C ASP A 80 -10.36 -9.87 2.76
N GLY A 81 -10.41 -8.55 2.74
CA GLY A 81 -11.59 -7.79 3.12
C GLY A 81 -12.68 -7.77 2.04
N PRO A 82 -13.60 -6.81 2.12
CA PRO A 82 -14.71 -6.74 1.17
C PRO A 82 -14.32 -6.34 -0.24
N GLY A 83 -13.12 -5.78 -0.43
CA GLY A 83 -12.71 -5.29 -1.73
C GLY A 83 -13.40 -3.99 -2.10
N VAL A 84 -13.19 -3.57 -3.34
CA VAL A 84 -13.77 -2.35 -3.88
C VAL A 84 -14.35 -2.67 -5.26
N SER A 85 -15.58 -2.26 -5.50
CA SER A 85 -16.21 -2.48 -6.80
C SER A 85 -15.45 -1.75 -7.92
N PRO A 86 -15.53 -2.24 -9.18
CA PRO A 86 -14.84 -1.58 -10.29
C PRO A 86 -15.17 -0.09 -10.43
N GLU A 87 -16.41 0.30 -10.12
CA GLU A 87 -16.82 1.69 -10.20
C GLU A 87 -16.11 2.60 -9.21
N ASP A 88 -15.69 2.04 -8.07
CA ASP A 88 -15.07 2.83 -7.00
C ASP A 88 -13.55 2.86 -7.06
N ARG A 89 -12.92 2.02 -7.87
CA ARG A 89 -11.45 1.83 -7.84
C ARG A 89 -10.63 3.08 -8.08
N GLU A 90 -11.05 3.95 -8.96
CA GLU A 90 -10.35 5.22 -9.17
C GLU A 90 -10.72 6.24 -8.11
N GLN A 91 -11.93 6.16 -7.62
CA GLN A 91 -12.49 7.15 -6.70
C GLN A 91 -11.94 7.04 -5.28
N ILE A 92 -11.48 5.85 -4.87
CA ILE A 92 -10.94 5.67 -3.52
C ILE A 92 -9.69 6.51 -3.26
N PHE A 93 -9.03 7.00 -4.31
CA PHE A 93 -7.87 7.88 -4.19
C PHE A 93 -8.25 9.36 -4.07
N ARG A 94 -9.51 9.70 -4.20
CA ARG A 94 -9.97 11.09 -4.05
C ARG A 94 -10.09 11.45 -2.57
N PRO A 95 -9.75 12.69 -2.19
CA PRO A 95 -9.90 13.13 -0.80
C PRO A 95 -11.33 12.95 -0.32
N PHE A 96 -11.47 12.43 0.91
CA PHE A 96 -12.74 12.23 1.61
C PHE A 96 -13.71 11.23 0.97
N TYR A 97 -13.32 10.58 -0.13
CA TYR A 97 -14.17 9.57 -0.73
C TYR A 97 -14.20 8.31 0.15
N ARG A 98 -15.37 7.74 0.35
CA ARG A 98 -15.57 6.49 1.08
C ARG A 98 -16.56 5.63 0.33
N THR A 99 -16.30 4.32 0.32
CA THR A 99 -17.29 3.35 -0.17
C THR A 99 -18.43 3.24 0.83
N ASP A 100 -19.57 2.71 0.40
CA ASP A 100 -20.71 2.51 1.30
C ASP A 100 -20.33 1.63 2.49
N GLU A 101 -19.56 0.59 2.26
CA GLU A 101 -19.09 -0.28 3.33
C GLU A 101 -18.21 0.45 4.35
N ALA A 102 -17.35 1.34 3.89
CA ALA A 102 -16.50 2.12 4.77
C ALA A 102 -17.32 3.12 5.59
N ARG A 103 -18.41 3.65 5.04
CA ARG A 103 -19.32 4.53 5.78
C ARG A 103 -20.04 3.79 6.90
N ASP A 104 -20.42 2.53 6.64
CA ASP A 104 -21.13 1.71 7.62
C ASP A 104 -20.25 1.26 8.76
N ARG A 105 -18.93 1.26 8.59
CA ARG A 105 -17.98 0.79 9.62
C ARG A 105 -17.57 1.89 10.53
N GLU A 106 -18.01 2.88 10.84
CA GLU A 106 -17.55 3.90 11.81
C GLU A 106 -16.03 3.88 12.08
N SER A 107 -15.25 3.37 11.14
CA SER A 107 -13.84 3.10 11.38
C SER A 107 -13.00 4.32 11.00
N GLY A 108 -13.20 5.34 11.68
CA GLY A 108 -12.29 6.45 11.91
C GLY A 108 -11.29 6.91 10.85
N GLY A 109 -11.37 6.53 9.61
CA GLY A 109 -10.48 7.07 8.59
C GLY A 109 -11.00 8.42 8.10
N THR A 110 -10.10 9.37 7.87
CA THR A 110 -10.47 10.69 7.38
C THR A 110 -10.82 10.71 5.89
N GLY A 111 -10.52 9.62 5.17
CA GLY A 111 -10.68 9.59 3.72
C GLY A 111 -9.53 10.27 2.97
N LEU A 112 -8.46 10.66 3.66
CA LEU A 112 -7.31 11.33 3.04
C LEU A 112 -6.13 10.39 2.76
N GLY A 113 -6.08 9.22 3.41
CA GLY A 113 -4.90 8.35 3.34
C GLY A 113 -4.49 7.96 1.93
N LEU A 114 -5.44 7.52 1.11
CA LEU A 114 -5.13 7.09 -0.25
C LEU A 114 -4.87 8.26 -1.19
N ALA A 115 -5.48 9.43 -0.94
CA ALA A 115 -5.17 10.64 -1.70
C ALA A 115 -3.72 11.08 -1.47
N ILE A 116 -3.25 10.95 -0.24
CA ILE A 116 -1.84 11.23 0.12
C ILE A 116 -0.91 10.29 -0.64
N VAL A 117 -1.27 8.99 -0.69
CA VAL A 117 -0.50 8.00 -1.43
C VAL A 117 -0.38 8.35 -2.91
N GLU A 118 -1.51 8.62 -3.56
CA GLU A 118 -1.51 8.93 -4.98
C GLU A 118 -0.65 10.16 -5.29
N THR A 119 -0.80 11.22 -4.51
CA THR A 119 -0.01 12.43 -4.68
C THR A 119 1.48 12.16 -4.52
N ALA A 120 1.87 11.45 -3.46
CA ALA A 120 3.27 11.16 -3.19
C ALA A 120 3.91 10.30 -4.30
N ILE A 121 3.20 9.28 -4.75
CA ILE A 121 3.71 8.37 -5.77
C ILE A 121 3.81 9.07 -7.12
N GLN A 122 2.83 9.90 -7.49
CA GLN A 122 2.89 10.68 -8.73
C GLN A 122 4.06 11.67 -8.71
N GLN A 123 4.34 12.29 -7.58
CA GLN A 123 5.50 13.20 -7.44
C GLN A 123 6.82 12.48 -7.64
N HIS A 124 6.83 11.15 -7.44
CA HIS A 124 8.01 10.31 -7.64
C HIS A 124 8.00 9.58 -8.98
N ARG A 125 7.16 10.03 -9.91
CA ARG A 125 7.02 9.48 -11.28
C ARG A 125 6.52 8.04 -11.30
N GLY A 126 5.84 7.63 -10.24
CA GLY A 126 5.21 6.33 -10.15
C GLY A 126 3.71 6.43 -10.33
N TRP A 127 3.05 5.31 -10.06
CA TRP A 127 1.60 5.24 -10.10
C TRP A 127 1.10 4.28 -9.02
N VAL A 128 -0.17 4.43 -8.67
CA VAL A 128 -0.87 3.54 -7.75
C VAL A 128 -2.21 3.16 -8.38
N LYS A 129 -2.61 1.92 -8.20
CA LYS A 129 -3.90 1.44 -8.69
C LYS A 129 -4.52 0.44 -7.73
N ALA A 130 -5.82 0.24 -7.89
CA ALA A 130 -6.61 -0.72 -7.11
C ALA A 130 -7.16 -1.80 -8.02
N ASP A 131 -7.12 -3.04 -7.56
CA ASP A 131 -7.63 -4.22 -8.28
C ASP A 131 -8.19 -5.23 -7.28
N ASP A 132 -8.75 -6.33 -7.79
CA ASP A 132 -9.12 -7.45 -6.95
C ASP A 132 -7.87 -8.18 -6.43
N SER A 133 -7.92 -8.57 -5.17
CA SER A 133 -6.83 -9.34 -4.57
C SER A 133 -7.05 -10.84 -4.78
N PRO A 134 -5.95 -11.62 -4.99
CA PRO A 134 -6.04 -13.07 -4.94
C PRO A 134 -6.57 -13.61 -3.60
N LEU A 135 -6.49 -12.81 -2.53
CA LEU A 135 -7.02 -13.17 -1.22
C LEU A 135 -8.52 -12.92 -1.09
N GLY A 136 -9.15 -12.35 -2.09
CA GLY A 136 -10.58 -12.10 -2.12
C GLY A 136 -11.01 -10.67 -1.86
N GLY A 137 -10.11 -9.82 -1.41
CA GLY A 137 -10.39 -8.41 -1.12
C GLY A 137 -9.76 -7.45 -2.12
N LEU A 138 -9.07 -6.44 -1.61
CA LEU A 138 -8.48 -5.38 -2.41
C LEU A 138 -6.98 -5.57 -2.58
N ARG A 139 -6.49 -5.36 -3.79
CA ARG A 139 -5.07 -5.22 -4.08
C ARG A 139 -4.77 -3.76 -4.40
N LEU A 140 -3.88 -3.15 -3.63
CA LEU A 140 -3.32 -1.85 -3.95
C LEU A 140 -1.90 -2.05 -4.45
N THR A 141 -1.61 -1.53 -5.64
CA THR A 141 -0.31 -1.68 -6.29
C THR A 141 0.35 -0.32 -6.43
N ILE A 142 1.59 -0.21 -5.97
CA ILE A 142 2.45 0.95 -6.19
C ILE A 142 3.54 0.54 -7.17
N TRP A 143 3.83 1.39 -8.14
CA TRP A 143 5.01 1.26 -8.98
C TRP A 143 5.87 2.52 -8.85
N LEU A 144 7.18 2.33 -8.67
CA LEU A 144 8.15 3.42 -8.56
C LEU A 144 9.35 3.09 -9.45
N PRO A 145 9.87 4.09 -10.19
CA PRO A 145 11.08 3.87 -10.97
C PRO A 145 12.29 3.70 -10.06
N LEU A 146 13.18 2.80 -10.43
CA LEU A 146 14.45 2.66 -9.73
C LEU A 146 15.38 3.82 -10.12
N TYR A 147 16.17 4.26 -9.14
CA TYR A 147 17.20 5.26 -9.41
C TYR A 147 18.30 4.63 -10.27
N LYS A 148 18.53 5.23 -11.43
CA LYS A 148 19.60 4.79 -12.32
C LYS A 148 20.69 5.86 -12.36
N ARG A 149 21.90 5.43 -12.05
CA ARG A 149 23.06 6.28 -12.20
C ARG A 149 23.43 6.33 -13.66
N THR A 150 23.42 7.50 -14.25
CA THR A 150 23.91 7.70 -15.62
C THR A 150 25.37 8.10 -15.62
#